data_4692f0c032873997327da68dfc229005
#
_entry.id   4692f0c032873997327da68dfc229005
#
_cell.length_a   1.000
_cell.length_b   1.000
_cell.length_c   1.000
_cell.angle_alpha   90.00
_cell.angle_beta   90.00
_cell.angle_gamma   90.00
#
_symmetry.space_group_name_H-M   'P 1'
#
loop_
_entity.id
_entity.type
_entity.pdbx_description
1 polymer ?
#
loop_
_entity_poly.entity_id
_entity_poly.type
_entity_poly.pdbx_seq_one_letter_code
_entity_poly.pdbx_strand_id
1 'polypeptide(L)'
;GVFRRQRQMCIRDRYSAEEVVKLRGSLQPEYTLARIGAEKLWNMLHKEDYVHCLGTLTGGQAVQGVKAGAKAIYVSGWQVAADNNSAEAMYPDQSLYPVDSVPSLVKRINSSFKRADQIEWMSSNGKPKFDFFTPIVADAEAGFGGVLNAFELMKAMIKAGAAGVHFEDQLASVKKCGHMGGKVLVPTQEAINK
;
A
#
# COMPACT_ATOMS: atom_id res chain seq x y z
N GLY A 1 16.97 15.49 -18.87
CA GLY A 1 16.82 16.85 -18.39
C GLY A 1 15.61 17.13 -17.51
N VAL A 2 14.39 16.79 -17.92
CA VAL A 2 13.15 17.12 -17.17
C VAL A 2 13.06 16.39 -15.84
N PHE A 3 13.43 15.11 -15.78
CA PHE A 3 13.41 14.33 -14.55
C PHE A 3 14.44 14.78 -13.48
N ARG A 4 15.58 15.35 -13.88
CA ARG A 4 16.53 15.90 -12.91
C ARG A 4 16.03 17.21 -12.28
N ARG A 5 15.31 18.05 -13.02
CA ARG A 5 14.74 19.30 -12.49
C ARG A 5 13.57 19.04 -11.52
N GLN A 6 12.73 18.04 -11.79
CA GLN A 6 11.67 17.64 -10.87
C GLN A 6 12.24 17.11 -9.54
N ARG A 7 13.30 16.28 -9.57
CA ARG A 7 13.98 15.84 -8.34
C ARG A 7 14.58 17.01 -7.55
N GLN A 8 15.11 18.02 -8.21
CA GLN A 8 15.65 19.21 -7.53
C GLN A 8 14.56 20.13 -6.96
N MET A 9 13.37 20.16 -7.54
CA MET A 9 12.24 20.94 -7.00
C MET A 9 11.62 20.32 -5.74
N CYS A 10 11.65 18.98 -5.61
CA CYS A 10 11.15 18.27 -4.44
C CYS A 10 12.14 18.25 -3.25
N ILE A 11 13.42 18.61 -3.47
CA ILE A 11 14.51 18.52 -2.48
C ILE A 11 15.10 19.91 -2.19
N ARG A 12 14.28 20.96 -2.12
CA ARG A 12 14.73 22.20 -1.48
C ARG A 12 14.48 22.12 0.03
N ASP A 13 15.15 21.15 0.62
CA ASP A 13 15.17 21.00 2.04
C ASP A 13 16.23 21.89 2.68
N ARG A 14 15.99 22.23 3.93
CA ARG A 14 16.94 22.94 4.81
C ARG A 14 18.15 22.06 5.20
N TYR A 15 18.18 20.79 4.74
CA TYR A 15 19.18 19.80 5.11
C TYR A 15 19.97 19.34 3.91
N SER A 16 21.28 19.18 4.06
CA SER A 16 22.13 18.55 3.05
C SER A 16 21.95 17.03 3.03
N ALA A 17 22.40 16.38 1.97
CA ALA A 17 22.35 14.92 1.87
C ALA A 17 23.17 14.25 3.01
N GLU A 18 24.28 14.84 3.41
CA GLU A 18 25.13 14.38 4.50
C GLU A 18 24.41 14.45 5.85
N GLU A 19 23.67 15.54 6.09
CA GLU A 19 22.86 15.70 7.30
C GLU A 19 21.75 14.65 7.37
N VAL A 20 21.07 14.38 6.26
CA VAL A 20 20.03 13.34 6.18
C VAL A 20 20.63 11.95 6.47
N VAL A 21 21.78 11.63 5.92
CA VAL A 21 22.48 10.36 6.20
C VAL A 21 22.85 10.24 7.67
N LYS A 22 23.36 11.31 8.29
CA LYS A 22 23.67 11.33 9.74
C LYS A 22 22.40 11.13 10.60
N LEU A 23 21.27 11.71 10.21
CA LEU A 23 20.00 11.59 10.94
C LEU A 23 19.39 10.18 10.90
N ARG A 24 19.76 9.35 9.90
CA ARG A 24 19.27 7.96 9.80
C ARG A 24 19.76 7.05 10.92
N GLY A 25 20.83 7.41 11.61
CA GLY A 25 21.47 6.54 12.59
C GLY A 25 22.28 5.41 11.93
N SER A 26 22.69 4.45 12.75
CA SER A 26 23.54 3.33 12.31
C SER A 26 22.78 2.10 11.81
N LEU A 27 21.49 2.00 12.13
CA LEU A 27 20.66 0.87 11.73
C LEU A 27 19.89 1.21 10.45
N GLN A 28 20.05 0.36 9.42
CA GLN A 28 19.26 0.44 8.20
C GLN A 28 18.15 -0.62 8.27
N PRO A 29 16.89 -0.21 8.50
CA PRO A 29 15.78 -1.15 8.55
C PRO A 29 15.49 -1.71 7.15
N GLU A 30 15.21 -3.01 7.08
CA GLU A 30 14.70 -3.67 5.88
C GLU A 30 13.25 -4.11 6.06
N TYR A 31 12.46 -3.86 5.01
CA TYR A 31 11.07 -4.29 4.92
C TYR A 31 10.94 -5.29 3.77
N THR A 32 11.39 -6.52 4.00
CA THR A 32 11.55 -7.57 3.00
C THR A 32 10.30 -7.79 2.16
N LEU A 33 9.12 -7.89 2.79
CA LEU A 33 7.87 -8.14 2.05
C LEU A 33 7.50 -6.97 1.14
N ALA A 34 7.63 -5.74 1.62
CA ALA A 34 7.37 -4.55 0.80
C ALA A 34 8.34 -4.48 -0.40
N ARG A 35 9.64 -4.73 -0.17
CA ARG A 35 10.65 -4.71 -1.22
C ARG A 35 10.38 -5.77 -2.29
N ILE A 36 10.23 -7.03 -1.88
CA ILE A 36 9.96 -8.14 -2.82
C ILE A 36 8.66 -7.90 -3.58
N GLY A 37 7.61 -7.48 -2.89
CA GLY A 37 6.32 -7.16 -3.50
C GLY A 37 6.42 -6.03 -4.52
N ALA A 38 7.11 -4.94 -4.16
CA ALA A 38 7.30 -3.80 -5.05
C ALA A 38 8.09 -4.17 -6.31
N GLU A 39 9.18 -4.95 -6.18
CA GLU A 39 9.96 -5.45 -7.31
C GLU A 39 9.12 -6.35 -8.23
N LYS A 40 8.32 -7.25 -7.65
CA LYS A 40 7.40 -8.11 -8.41
C LYS A 40 6.34 -7.28 -9.16
N LEU A 41 5.69 -6.36 -8.47
CA LEU A 41 4.65 -5.50 -9.05
C LEU A 41 5.22 -4.66 -10.20
N TRP A 42 6.37 -4.03 -9.99
CA TRP A 42 7.06 -3.25 -11.01
C TRP A 42 7.37 -4.07 -12.25
N ASN A 43 7.92 -5.28 -12.05
CA ASN A 43 8.23 -6.18 -13.17
C ASN A 43 6.98 -6.60 -13.94
N MET A 44 5.88 -6.91 -13.25
CA MET A 44 4.62 -7.29 -13.91
C MET A 44 4.03 -6.13 -14.72
N LEU A 45 4.01 -4.91 -14.16
CA LEU A 45 3.50 -3.71 -14.85
C LEU A 45 4.28 -3.36 -16.13
N HIS A 46 5.52 -3.84 -16.27
CA HIS A 46 6.35 -3.58 -17.45
C HIS A 46 6.43 -4.76 -18.43
N LYS A 47 6.04 -5.96 -18.03
CA LYS A 47 6.23 -7.17 -18.84
C LYS A 47 4.94 -7.87 -19.23
N GLU A 48 3.86 -7.61 -18.50
CA GLU A 48 2.57 -8.26 -18.75
C GLU A 48 1.58 -7.27 -19.34
N ASP A 49 0.67 -7.73 -20.18
CA ASP A 49 -0.36 -6.90 -20.80
C ASP A 49 -1.30 -6.31 -19.73
N TYR A 50 -1.52 -7.04 -18.66
CA TYR A 50 -2.28 -6.61 -17.49
C TYR A 50 -1.96 -7.47 -16.26
N VAL A 51 -2.18 -6.91 -15.07
CA VAL A 51 -1.98 -7.62 -13.81
C VAL A 51 -3.33 -8.03 -13.24
N HIS A 52 -3.59 -9.34 -13.16
CA HIS A 52 -4.76 -9.86 -12.46
C HIS A 52 -4.70 -9.52 -10.99
N CYS A 53 -5.59 -8.63 -10.55
CA CYS A 53 -5.69 -8.18 -9.17
C CYS A 53 -7.11 -8.38 -8.65
N LEU A 54 -7.24 -8.91 -7.45
CA LEU A 54 -8.53 -9.14 -6.81
C LEU A 54 -8.59 -8.48 -5.45
N GLY A 55 -9.69 -7.78 -5.18
CA GLY A 55 -9.97 -7.18 -3.87
C GLY A 55 -10.22 -8.25 -2.82
N THR A 56 -9.59 -8.13 -1.65
CA THR A 56 -9.80 -9.05 -0.53
C THR A 56 -9.85 -8.32 0.82
N LEU A 57 -10.64 -8.84 1.73
CA LEU A 57 -10.80 -8.34 3.09
C LEU A 57 -10.23 -9.27 4.16
N THR A 58 -9.81 -10.48 3.78
CA THR A 58 -9.28 -11.45 4.73
C THR A 58 -8.07 -12.17 4.15
N GLY A 59 -7.20 -12.65 5.02
CA GLY A 59 -6.07 -13.48 4.61
C GLY A 59 -6.50 -14.78 3.94
N GLY A 60 -7.62 -15.38 4.37
CA GLY A 60 -8.18 -16.57 3.74
C GLY A 60 -8.60 -16.33 2.29
N GLN A 61 -9.30 -15.23 2.01
CA GLN A 61 -9.65 -14.82 0.64
C GLN A 61 -8.40 -14.61 -0.21
N ALA A 62 -7.39 -13.92 0.33
CA ALA A 62 -6.14 -13.66 -0.38
C ALA A 62 -5.42 -14.97 -0.75
N VAL A 63 -5.30 -15.91 0.18
CA VAL A 63 -4.70 -17.24 -0.06
C VAL A 63 -5.46 -18.01 -1.14
N GLN A 64 -6.78 -18.01 -1.11
CA GLN A 64 -7.58 -18.65 -2.15
C GLN A 64 -7.46 -17.94 -3.50
N GLY A 65 -7.39 -16.60 -3.50
CA GLY A 65 -7.15 -15.82 -4.70
C GLY A 65 -5.84 -16.20 -5.39
N VAL A 66 -4.75 -16.30 -4.64
CA VAL A 66 -3.44 -16.75 -5.18
C VAL A 66 -3.53 -18.16 -5.74
N LYS A 67 -4.17 -19.10 -5.05
CA LYS A 67 -4.37 -20.47 -5.54
C LYS A 67 -5.22 -20.51 -6.83
N ALA A 68 -6.12 -19.56 -7.00
CA ALA A 68 -6.94 -19.41 -8.20
C ALA A 68 -6.25 -18.64 -9.34
N GLY A 69 -5.02 -18.15 -9.13
CA GLY A 69 -4.21 -17.50 -10.17
C GLY A 69 -4.17 -15.97 -10.10
N ALA A 70 -4.67 -15.35 -9.03
CA ALA A 70 -4.49 -13.92 -8.85
C ALA A 70 -3.00 -13.57 -8.72
N LYS A 71 -2.55 -12.57 -9.47
CA LYS A 71 -1.15 -12.13 -9.52
C LYS A 71 -0.86 -10.98 -8.58
N ALA A 72 -1.89 -10.29 -8.12
CA ALA A 72 -1.81 -9.23 -7.13
C ALA A 72 -3.08 -9.23 -6.26
N ILE A 73 -2.98 -8.65 -5.08
CA ILE A 73 -4.10 -8.44 -4.17
C ILE A 73 -4.34 -6.95 -4.04
N TYR A 74 -5.61 -6.55 -4.07
CA TYR A 74 -6.01 -5.18 -3.83
C TYR A 74 -6.68 -5.05 -2.46
N VAL A 75 -6.24 -4.09 -1.66
CA VAL A 75 -6.88 -3.71 -0.40
C VAL A 75 -7.57 -2.39 -0.61
N SER A 76 -8.88 -2.47 -0.88
CA SER A 76 -9.74 -1.33 -1.19
C SER A 76 -10.15 -0.59 0.08
N GLY A 77 -9.97 0.73 0.10
CA GLY A 77 -10.47 1.58 1.17
C GLY A 77 -12.00 1.52 1.31
N TRP A 78 -12.72 1.46 0.20
CA TRP A 78 -14.17 1.27 0.19
C TRP A 78 -14.61 0.00 0.92
N GLN A 79 -13.96 -1.14 0.62
CA GLN A 79 -14.27 -2.40 1.29
C GLN A 79 -13.87 -2.37 2.77
N VAL A 80 -12.75 -1.73 3.10
CA VAL A 80 -12.31 -1.56 4.49
C VAL A 80 -13.30 -0.68 5.27
N ALA A 81 -13.78 0.41 4.67
CA ALA A 81 -14.80 1.25 5.29
C ALA A 81 -16.07 0.45 5.62
N ALA A 82 -16.52 -0.39 4.69
CA ALA A 82 -17.76 -1.14 4.83
C ALA A 82 -17.62 -2.32 5.83
N ASP A 83 -16.54 -3.12 5.73
CA ASP A 83 -16.54 -4.45 6.35
C ASP A 83 -15.33 -4.76 7.23
N ASN A 84 -14.23 -4.01 7.15
CA ASN A 84 -13.01 -4.44 7.86
C ASN A 84 -12.11 -3.29 8.30
N ASN A 85 -12.65 -2.39 9.10
CA ASN A 85 -11.87 -1.33 9.74
C ASN A 85 -11.66 -1.60 11.24
N SER A 86 -10.69 -0.92 11.83
CA SER A 86 -10.31 -1.09 13.23
C SER A 86 -11.29 -0.47 14.23
N ALA A 87 -12.25 0.34 13.76
CA ALA A 87 -13.35 0.84 14.60
C ALA A 87 -14.50 -0.16 14.75
N GLU A 88 -14.46 -1.30 14.03
CA GLU A 88 -15.52 -2.33 14.04
C GLU A 88 -16.91 -1.77 13.68
N ALA A 89 -16.94 -0.76 12.80
CA ALA A 89 -18.14 -0.08 12.38
C ALA A 89 -18.25 -0.06 10.84
N MET A 90 -19.47 0.13 10.34
CA MET A 90 -19.71 0.34 8.92
C MET A 90 -19.70 1.82 8.60
N TYR A 91 -18.83 2.24 7.67
CA TYR A 91 -18.75 3.60 7.18
C TYR A 91 -19.00 3.68 5.67
N PRO A 92 -19.53 4.82 5.20
CA PRO A 92 -19.42 5.14 3.78
C PRO A 92 -17.95 5.37 3.40
N ASP A 93 -17.66 5.28 2.10
CA ASP A 93 -16.31 5.52 1.58
C ASP A 93 -15.96 7.03 1.59
N GLN A 94 -15.70 7.54 2.77
CA GLN A 94 -15.38 8.94 3.06
C GLN A 94 -14.19 9.10 4.01
N SER A 95 -13.34 8.09 4.13
CA SER A 95 -12.17 8.08 5.03
C SER A 95 -12.52 8.36 6.50
N LEU A 96 -13.66 7.84 6.96
CA LEU A 96 -14.13 8.00 8.34
C LEU A 96 -13.60 6.92 9.28
N TYR A 97 -13.10 5.83 8.73
CA TYR A 97 -12.48 4.77 9.52
C TYR A 97 -11.06 5.17 10.00
N PRO A 98 -10.55 4.55 11.07
CA PRO A 98 -9.21 4.84 11.58
C PRO A 98 -8.11 4.56 10.56
N VAL A 99 -7.13 5.43 10.50
CA VAL A 99 -6.03 5.42 9.52
C VAL A 99 -5.18 4.15 9.51
N ASP A 100 -5.15 3.42 10.63
CA ASP A 100 -4.43 2.16 10.78
C ASP A 100 -5.15 0.94 10.19
N SER A 101 -6.40 1.09 9.74
CA SER A 101 -7.24 -0.01 9.28
C SER A 101 -6.65 -0.74 8.07
N VAL A 102 -6.25 -0.01 7.02
CA VAL A 102 -5.66 -0.60 5.82
C VAL A 102 -4.29 -1.21 6.09
N PRO A 103 -3.33 -0.54 6.77
CA PRO A 103 -2.07 -1.16 7.17
C PRO A 103 -2.27 -2.45 8.00
N SER A 104 -3.22 -2.47 8.91
CA SER A 104 -3.55 -3.65 9.74
C SER A 104 -4.05 -4.81 8.89
N LEU A 105 -4.89 -4.55 7.90
CA LEU A 105 -5.37 -5.56 6.97
C LEU A 105 -4.25 -6.11 6.09
N VAL A 106 -3.39 -5.25 5.53
CA VAL A 106 -2.20 -5.66 4.76
C VAL A 106 -1.32 -6.59 5.61
N LYS A 107 -1.08 -6.24 6.88
CA LYS A 107 -0.31 -7.06 7.81
C LYS A 107 -0.96 -8.44 8.05
N ARG A 108 -2.29 -8.49 8.21
CA ARG A 108 -3.04 -9.75 8.38
C ARG A 108 -2.97 -10.64 7.14
N ILE A 109 -3.11 -10.07 5.95
CA ILE A 109 -2.97 -10.80 4.69
C ILE A 109 -1.55 -11.38 4.57
N ASN A 110 -0.52 -10.58 4.80
CA ASN A 110 0.87 -11.04 4.78
C ASN A 110 1.15 -12.13 5.82
N SER A 111 0.52 -12.08 6.99
CA SER A 111 0.63 -13.14 8.00
C SER A 111 0.02 -14.45 7.51
N SER A 112 -1.11 -14.38 6.80
CA SER A 112 -1.75 -15.55 6.18
C SER A 112 -0.90 -16.11 5.02
N PHE A 113 -0.28 -15.27 4.23
CA PHE A 113 0.66 -15.67 3.18
C PHE A 113 1.88 -16.39 3.75
N LYS A 114 2.49 -15.85 4.79
CA LYS A 114 3.61 -16.51 5.50
C LYS A 114 3.21 -17.90 5.99
N ARG A 115 2.02 -18.03 6.57
CA ARG A 115 1.56 -19.33 7.04
C ARG A 115 1.26 -20.31 5.91
N ALA A 116 0.63 -19.84 4.83
CA ALA A 116 0.37 -20.65 3.65
C ALA A 116 1.68 -21.13 2.99
N ASP A 117 2.65 -20.23 2.87
CA ASP A 117 4.00 -20.54 2.37
C ASP A 117 4.70 -21.60 3.21
N GLN A 118 4.70 -21.47 4.55
CA GLN A 118 5.29 -22.47 5.47
C GLN A 118 4.69 -23.85 5.28
N ILE A 119 3.36 -23.94 5.15
CA ILE A 119 2.65 -25.21 4.94
C ILE A 119 3.02 -25.80 3.59
N GLU A 120 2.97 -25.00 2.54
CA GLU A 120 3.30 -25.41 1.16
C GLU A 120 4.76 -25.88 1.05
N TRP A 121 5.69 -25.11 1.59
CA TRP A 121 7.11 -25.43 1.61
C TRP A 121 7.38 -26.79 2.28
N MET A 122 6.78 -26.99 3.44
CA MET A 122 6.94 -28.25 4.20
C MET A 122 6.32 -29.44 3.47
N SER A 123 5.11 -29.31 2.95
CA SER A 123 4.39 -30.40 2.28
C SER A 123 4.97 -30.77 0.92
N SER A 124 5.65 -29.84 0.26
CA SER A 124 6.25 -30.02 -1.07
C SER A 124 7.74 -30.39 -1.03
N ASN A 125 8.33 -30.61 0.15
CA ASN A 125 9.78 -30.78 0.33
C ASN A 125 10.61 -29.66 -0.32
N GLY A 126 10.20 -28.40 -0.12
CA GLY A 126 10.89 -27.23 -0.62
C GLY A 126 10.68 -26.94 -2.12
N LYS A 127 9.66 -27.52 -2.73
CA LYS A 127 9.27 -27.29 -4.14
C LYS A 127 7.83 -26.76 -4.23
N PRO A 128 7.57 -25.52 -3.74
CA PRO A 128 6.22 -25.01 -3.66
C PRO A 128 5.59 -24.84 -5.04
N LYS A 129 4.31 -25.17 -5.16
CA LYS A 129 3.51 -24.95 -6.37
C LYS A 129 3.06 -23.50 -6.49
N PHE A 130 2.83 -22.84 -5.35
CA PHE A 130 2.32 -21.47 -5.30
C PHE A 130 3.35 -20.53 -4.68
N ASP A 131 3.52 -19.36 -5.28
CA ASP A 131 4.20 -18.23 -4.66
C ASP A 131 3.15 -17.36 -3.95
N PHE A 132 3.03 -17.53 -2.63
CA PHE A 132 2.07 -16.76 -1.83
C PHE A 132 2.49 -15.31 -1.60
N PHE A 133 3.76 -14.95 -1.79
CA PHE A 133 4.22 -13.57 -1.63
C PHE A 133 3.87 -12.71 -2.87
N THR A 134 2.57 -12.71 -3.17
CA THR A 134 1.96 -11.90 -4.22
C THR A 134 1.90 -10.45 -3.79
N PRO A 135 2.20 -9.48 -4.69
CA PRO A 135 2.14 -8.06 -4.37
C PRO A 135 0.77 -7.63 -3.84
N ILE A 136 0.78 -6.82 -2.79
CA ILE A 136 -0.43 -6.20 -2.24
C ILE A 136 -0.40 -4.72 -2.58
N VAL A 137 -1.41 -4.25 -3.32
CA VAL A 137 -1.64 -2.83 -3.60
C VAL A 137 -2.70 -2.32 -2.62
N ALA A 138 -2.40 -1.25 -1.91
CA ALA A 138 -3.23 -0.75 -0.82
C ALA A 138 -3.73 0.67 -1.09
N ASP A 139 -4.98 0.92 -0.71
CA ASP A 139 -5.61 2.22 -0.76
C ASP A 139 -5.17 3.06 0.43
N ALA A 140 -4.65 4.25 0.17
CA ALA A 140 -4.29 5.23 1.19
C ALA A 140 -5.26 6.42 1.23
N GLU A 141 -6.40 6.30 0.52
CA GLU A 141 -7.41 7.34 0.48
C GLU A 141 -6.80 8.69 0.05
N ALA A 142 -7.26 9.79 0.63
CA ALA A 142 -6.61 11.11 0.46
C ALA A 142 -5.49 11.39 1.48
N GLY A 143 -4.94 10.36 2.13
CA GLY A 143 -3.85 10.46 3.10
C GLY A 143 -4.30 10.80 4.52
N PHE A 144 -5.60 10.81 4.83
CA PHE A 144 -6.18 11.07 6.15
C PHE A 144 -5.78 12.40 6.78
N GLY A 145 -5.41 13.39 5.98
CA GLY A 145 -5.03 14.72 6.43
C GLY A 145 -4.01 15.39 5.50
N GLY A 146 -3.06 16.09 6.07
CA GLY A 146 -1.99 16.77 5.33
C GLY A 146 -0.79 15.89 5.02
N VAL A 147 0.30 16.53 4.59
CA VAL A 147 1.56 15.87 4.18
C VAL A 147 2.12 14.94 5.26
N LEU A 148 2.11 15.37 6.53
CA LEU A 148 2.63 14.55 7.63
C LEU A 148 1.78 13.30 7.89
N ASN A 149 0.46 13.40 7.74
CA ASN A 149 -0.43 12.24 7.86
C ASN A 149 -0.14 11.22 6.74
N ALA A 150 -0.01 11.69 5.50
CA ALA A 150 0.33 10.85 4.35
C ALA A 150 1.69 10.17 4.53
N PHE A 151 2.70 10.90 5.04
CA PHE A 151 4.02 10.36 5.32
C PHE A 151 3.98 9.22 6.37
N GLU A 152 3.28 9.43 7.49
CA GLU A 152 3.16 8.40 8.53
C GLU A 152 2.34 7.19 8.05
N LEU A 153 1.29 7.42 7.27
CA LEU A 153 0.52 6.34 6.64
C LEU A 153 1.39 5.52 5.68
N MET A 154 2.19 6.17 4.83
CA MET A 154 3.10 5.45 3.92
C MET A 154 4.12 4.61 4.68
N LYS A 155 4.68 5.12 5.78
CA LYS A 155 5.56 4.33 6.66
C LYS A 155 4.85 3.10 7.23
N ALA A 156 3.59 3.26 7.65
CA ALA A 156 2.78 2.15 8.16
C ALA A 156 2.51 1.09 7.08
N MET A 157 2.22 1.53 5.84
CA MET A 157 2.02 0.64 4.68
C MET A 157 3.29 -0.17 4.35
N ILE A 158 4.46 0.48 4.32
CA ILE A 158 5.75 -0.19 4.10
C ILE A 158 6.02 -1.22 5.19
N LYS A 159 5.82 -0.86 6.45
CA LYS A 159 6.00 -1.78 7.61
C LYS A 159 5.05 -2.97 7.54
N ALA A 160 3.83 -2.76 7.05
CA ALA A 160 2.85 -3.82 6.86
C ALA A 160 3.19 -4.77 5.70
N GLY A 161 4.06 -4.34 4.78
CA GLY A 161 4.49 -5.11 3.61
C GLY A 161 3.65 -4.84 2.35
N ALA A 162 3.08 -3.64 2.20
CA ALA A 162 2.45 -3.22 0.95
C ALA A 162 3.50 -3.11 -0.16
N ALA A 163 3.15 -3.60 -1.35
CA ALA A 163 3.98 -3.55 -2.55
C ALA A 163 3.77 -2.27 -3.36
N GLY A 164 2.58 -1.74 -3.29
CA GLY A 164 2.17 -0.49 -3.92
C GLY A 164 1.12 0.20 -3.07
N VAL A 165 1.09 1.52 -3.15
CA VAL A 165 0.12 2.35 -2.43
C VAL A 165 -0.32 3.46 -3.39
N HIS A 166 -1.60 3.77 -3.42
CA HIS A 166 -2.10 4.94 -4.13
C HIS A 166 -2.73 5.95 -3.18
N PHE A 167 -2.49 7.21 -3.47
CA PHE A 167 -3.07 8.36 -2.78
C PHE A 167 -3.97 9.12 -3.75
N GLU A 168 -5.09 9.61 -3.27
CA GLU A 168 -5.98 10.45 -4.04
C GLU A 168 -5.66 11.94 -3.82
N ASP A 169 -5.82 12.74 -4.85
CA ASP A 169 -5.66 14.20 -4.82
C ASP A 169 -6.90 14.94 -4.32
N GLN A 170 -7.79 14.24 -3.61
CA GLN A 170 -8.94 14.83 -2.96
C GLN A 170 -8.55 15.58 -1.67
N LEU A 171 -9.33 16.60 -1.32
CA LEU A 171 -9.27 17.23 -0.02
C LEU A 171 -9.77 16.24 1.06
N ALA A 172 -8.88 15.81 1.96
CA ALA A 172 -9.13 14.73 2.91
C ALA A 172 -10.37 14.97 3.80
N SER A 173 -10.61 16.21 4.21
CA SER A 173 -11.73 16.57 5.09
C SER A 173 -13.13 16.42 4.46
N VAL A 174 -13.21 16.30 3.13
CA VAL A 174 -14.47 16.15 2.37
C VAL A 174 -14.37 15.06 1.30
N LYS A 175 -13.51 14.07 1.54
CA LYS A 175 -13.28 12.93 0.65
C LYS A 175 -14.57 12.20 0.36
N LYS A 176 -14.75 11.79 -0.87
CA LYS A 176 -15.88 10.97 -1.36
C LYS A 176 -15.36 9.76 -2.13
N CYS A 177 -16.20 8.73 -2.20
CA CYS A 177 -15.96 7.58 -3.07
C CYS A 177 -15.62 8.00 -4.50
N GLY A 178 -14.65 7.33 -5.11
CA GLY A 178 -14.20 7.59 -6.47
C GLY A 178 -15.32 7.61 -7.52
N HIS A 179 -16.40 6.86 -7.31
CA HIS A 179 -17.55 6.78 -8.21
C HIS A 179 -18.56 7.95 -8.05
N MET A 180 -18.45 8.74 -6.99
CA MET A 180 -19.36 9.85 -6.74
C MET A 180 -18.89 11.15 -7.39
N GLY A 181 -19.85 11.96 -7.85
CA GLY A 181 -19.57 13.32 -8.31
C GLY A 181 -19.32 14.30 -7.16
N GLY A 182 -18.87 15.52 -7.50
CA GLY A 182 -18.68 16.61 -6.56
C GLY A 182 -17.46 16.42 -5.64
N LYS A 183 -16.40 15.76 -6.11
CA LYS A 183 -15.12 15.70 -5.42
C LYS A 183 -14.49 17.09 -5.33
N VAL A 184 -13.84 17.36 -4.22
CA VAL A 184 -13.03 18.57 -4.02
C VAL A 184 -11.56 18.15 -4.11
N LEU A 185 -10.86 18.66 -5.11
CA LEU A 185 -9.44 18.39 -5.30
C LEU A 185 -8.60 19.41 -4.54
N VAL A 186 -7.43 18.98 -4.09
CA VAL A 186 -6.42 19.90 -3.55
C VAL A 186 -5.68 20.60 -4.69
N PRO A 187 -5.06 21.77 -4.46
CA PRO A 187 -4.18 22.39 -5.45
C PRO A 187 -3.06 21.42 -5.86
N THR A 188 -2.64 21.50 -7.13
CA THR A 188 -1.60 20.59 -7.69
C THR A 188 -0.33 20.56 -6.83
N GLN A 189 0.11 21.71 -6.31
CA GLN A 189 1.31 21.78 -5.47
C GLN A 189 1.12 21.03 -4.14
N GLU A 190 -0.07 21.03 -3.58
CA GLU A 190 -0.37 20.25 -2.37
C GLU A 190 -0.37 18.75 -2.66
N ALA A 191 -0.95 18.33 -3.78
CA ALA A 191 -0.90 16.93 -4.22
C ALA A 191 0.54 16.43 -4.46
N ILE A 192 1.40 17.30 -5.03
CA ILE A 192 2.82 16.98 -5.23
C ILE A 192 3.58 16.85 -3.90
N ASN A 193 3.20 17.63 -2.91
CA ASN A 193 3.86 17.63 -1.59
C ASN A 193 3.44 16.44 -0.71
N LYS A 194 2.29 15.84 -1.00
CA LYS A 194 1.85 14.59 -0.34
C LYS A 194 2.62 13.38 -0.88
#